data_5a9a4ce826501578907bddb8e521df53
#
_entry.id   5a9a4ce826501578907bddb8e521df53
#
_cell.length_a   1.000
_cell.length_b   1.000
_cell.length_c   1.000
_cell.angle_alpha   90.00
_cell.angle_beta   90.00
_cell.angle_gamma   90.00
#
_symmetry.space_group_name_H-M   'P 1'
#
loop_
_entity.id
_entity.type
_entity.pdbx_description
1 polymer ?
#
loop_
_entity_poly.entity_id
_entity_poly.type
_entity_poly.pdbx_seq_one_letter_code
_entity_poly.pdbx_strand_id
1 'polypeptide(L)'
;MADEVKFRIVLEAPPAGIDYGLQKGRGSIYETVQTQRSRGGDLQFEFDAEVKAAGTPADFRGPFVQGPAGGRFVYIDIGACAGQVGTPCSRRLKVPLGGITAEMIRRAADGAVLEASVAGTGRDGTPACASVKDFGGWKVKA
;
A
#
# COMPACT_ATOMS: atom_id res chain seq x y z
N MET A 1 19.73 -9.34 -11.32
CA MET A 1 18.50 -9.02 -12.04
C MET A 1 17.38 -8.74 -11.07
N ALA A 2 16.56 -7.73 -11.32
CA ALA A 2 15.41 -7.44 -10.48
C ALA A 2 14.15 -8.11 -11.06
N ASP A 3 13.32 -8.63 -10.20
CA ASP A 3 12.00 -9.15 -10.56
C ASP A 3 10.95 -8.09 -10.26
N GLU A 4 9.88 -8.10 -11.02
CA GLU A 4 8.73 -7.24 -10.78
C GLU A 4 7.66 -8.05 -10.06
N VAL A 5 7.14 -7.50 -8.96
CA VAL A 5 6.17 -8.16 -8.10
C VAL A 5 4.92 -7.30 -8.00
N LYS A 6 3.76 -7.92 -8.19
CA LYS A 6 2.48 -7.23 -8.08
C LYS A 6 1.95 -7.28 -6.65
N PHE A 7 1.53 -6.11 -6.15
CA PHE A 7 0.92 -5.95 -4.84
C PHE A 7 -0.54 -5.54 -4.99
N ARG A 8 -1.37 -6.01 -4.06
CA ARG A 8 -2.76 -5.59 -3.95
C ARG A 8 -3.07 -5.26 -2.50
N ILE A 9 -3.59 -4.06 -2.27
CA ILE A 9 -4.10 -3.67 -0.94
C ILE A 9 -5.61 -3.57 -1.05
N VAL A 10 -6.31 -4.35 -0.21
CA VAL A 10 -7.76 -4.28 -0.08
C VAL A 10 -8.07 -3.47 1.16
N LEU A 11 -8.69 -2.31 0.97
CA LEU A 11 -9.17 -1.48 2.07
C LEU A 11 -10.60 -1.89 2.37
N GLU A 12 -10.81 -2.52 3.50
CA GLU A 12 -12.09 -3.14 3.85
C GLU A 12 -13.08 -2.11 4.37
N ALA A 13 -14.20 -1.97 3.67
CA ALA A 13 -15.36 -1.17 4.07
C ALA A 13 -15.00 0.20 4.70
N PRO A 14 -14.23 1.05 4.01
CA PRO A 14 -13.95 2.39 4.54
C PRO A 14 -15.24 3.22 4.59
N PRO A 15 -15.32 4.24 5.46
CA PRO A 15 -16.48 5.11 5.52
C PRO A 15 -16.85 5.67 4.15
N ALA A 16 -18.13 5.68 3.82
CA ALA A 16 -18.62 6.12 2.51
C ALA A 16 -18.44 7.63 2.30
N GLY A 17 -18.33 8.05 1.05
CA GLY A 17 -18.28 9.46 0.69
C GLY A 17 -16.91 10.10 0.85
N ILE A 18 -15.86 9.31 1.00
CA ILE A 18 -14.49 9.78 1.21
C ILE A 18 -13.62 9.28 0.07
N ASP A 19 -12.72 10.14 -0.41
CA ASP A 19 -11.74 9.79 -1.43
C ASP A 19 -10.51 9.14 -0.83
N TYR A 20 -9.99 8.12 -1.50
CA TYR A 20 -8.76 7.43 -1.13
C TYR A 20 -7.88 7.30 -2.36
N GLY A 21 -6.58 7.41 -2.18
CA GLY A 21 -5.65 7.29 -3.30
C GLY A 21 -4.30 6.72 -2.88
N LEU A 22 -3.71 5.96 -3.79
CA LEU A 22 -2.38 5.38 -3.59
C LEU A 22 -1.33 6.46 -3.82
N GLN A 23 -0.41 6.63 -2.86
CA GLN A 23 0.64 7.63 -2.99
C GLN A 23 1.83 7.10 -3.78
N LYS A 24 2.29 7.91 -4.71
CA LYS A 24 3.45 7.63 -5.54
C LYS A 24 4.49 8.71 -5.29
N GLY A 25 5.71 8.29 -4.97
CA GLY A 25 6.82 9.22 -4.74
C GLY A 25 7.71 9.32 -5.96
N ARG A 26 8.16 10.54 -6.26
CA ARG A 26 9.14 10.79 -7.32
C ARG A 26 10.12 11.84 -6.78
N GLY A 27 11.25 11.35 -6.26
CA GLY A 27 12.21 12.23 -5.58
C GLY A 27 11.57 12.90 -4.38
N SER A 28 11.50 14.22 -4.36
CA SER A 28 10.86 14.99 -3.28
C SER A 28 9.39 15.31 -3.55
N ILE A 29 8.84 14.84 -4.66
CA ILE A 29 7.46 15.11 -5.06
C ILE A 29 6.61 13.86 -4.80
N TYR A 30 5.46 14.06 -4.16
CA TYR A 30 4.49 13.01 -3.91
C TYR A 30 3.20 13.30 -4.65
N GLU A 31 2.61 12.28 -5.22
CA GLU A 31 1.41 12.38 -6.04
C GLU A 31 0.48 11.24 -5.69
N THR A 32 -0.80 11.53 -5.53
CA THR A 32 -1.81 10.49 -5.32
C THR A 32 -2.32 10.00 -6.67
N VAL A 33 -2.31 8.69 -6.86
CA VAL A 33 -2.83 8.05 -8.07
C VAL A 33 -3.88 7.01 -7.70
N GLN A 34 -4.63 6.51 -8.67
CA GLN A 34 -5.70 5.53 -8.45
C GLN A 34 -6.74 6.03 -7.42
N THR A 35 -7.09 7.30 -7.48
CA THR A 35 -8.06 7.88 -6.54
C THR A 35 -9.44 7.26 -6.73
N GLN A 36 -10.04 6.78 -5.64
CA GLN A 36 -11.34 6.14 -5.62
C GLN A 36 -12.18 6.74 -4.49
N ARG A 37 -13.45 6.96 -4.76
CA ARG A 37 -14.40 7.38 -3.72
C ARG A 37 -15.08 6.16 -3.12
N SER A 38 -15.08 6.04 -1.81
CA SER A 38 -15.73 4.93 -1.13
C SER A 38 -17.25 5.07 -1.18
N ARG A 39 -17.92 3.94 -1.32
CA ARG A 39 -19.39 3.83 -1.37
C ARG A 39 -19.90 2.80 -0.37
N GLY A 40 -19.11 2.51 0.67
CA GLY A 40 -19.46 1.53 1.70
C GLY A 40 -18.90 0.14 1.45
N GLY A 41 -18.42 -0.16 0.25
CA GLY A 41 -17.76 -1.43 -0.06
C GLY A 41 -16.25 -1.32 0.00
N ASP A 42 -15.57 -2.43 -0.26
CA ASP A 42 -14.11 -2.48 -0.26
C ASP A 42 -13.53 -1.71 -1.44
N LEU A 43 -12.33 -1.16 -1.23
CA LEU A 43 -11.53 -0.56 -2.30
C LEU A 43 -10.28 -1.39 -2.50
N GLN A 44 -9.82 -1.48 -3.74
CA GLN A 44 -8.60 -2.21 -4.08
C GLN A 44 -7.62 -1.29 -4.78
N PHE A 45 -6.36 -1.36 -4.34
CA PHE A 45 -5.25 -0.65 -4.96
C PHE A 45 -4.20 -1.66 -5.38
N GLU A 46 -3.76 -1.58 -6.63
CA GLU A 46 -2.73 -2.47 -7.16
C GLU A 46 -1.54 -1.65 -7.62
N PHE A 47 -0.35 -2.17 -7.39
CA PHE A 47 0.88 -1.55 -7.88
C PHE A 47 1.96 -2.61 -8.04
N ASP A 48 2.99 -2.25 -8.78
CA ASP A 48 4.15 -3.10 -8.97
C ASP A 48 5.35 -2.52 -8.25
N ALA A 49 6.22 -3.37 -7.74
CA ALA A 49 7.49 -2.97 -7.18
C ALA A 49 8.58 -3.91 -7.69
N GLU A 50 9.79 -3.38 -7.78
CA GLU A 50 10.94 -4.18 -8.14
C GLU A 50 11.58 -4.76 -6.88
N VAL A 51 12.10 -5.98 -7.00
CA VAL A 51 12.84 -6.63 -5.93
C VAL A 51 13.96 -7.44 -6.56
N LYS A 52 15.11 -7.51 -5.90
CA LYS A 52 16.18 -8.38 -6.34
C LYS A 52 15.74 -9.83 -6.19
N ALA A 53 16.13 -10.68 -7.14
CA ALA A 53 15.84 -12.11 -7.07
C ALA A 53 16.31 -12.67 -5.71
N ALA A 54 15.45 -13.43 -5.03
CA ALA A 54 15.67 -13.94 -3.69
C ALA A 54 15.90 -12.82 -2.65
N GLY A 55 15.39 -11.61 -2.90
CA GLY A 55 15.53 -10.47 -2.01
C GLY A 55 14.68 -10.57 -0.75
N THR A 56 14.78 -9.53 0.08
CA THR A 56 14.01 -9.36 1.30
C THR A 56 13.10 -8.15 1.15
N PRO A 57 12.17 -7.88 2.08
CA PRO A 57 11.35 -6.68 2.03
C PRO A 57 12.17 -5.38 1.93
N ALA A 58 13.39 -5.35 2.48
CA ALA A 58 14.28 -4.21 2.38
C ALA A 58 14.74 -3.91 0.94
N ASP A 59 14.69 -4.89 0.07
CA ASP A 59 15.13 -4.78 -1.32
C ASP A 59 14.05 -4.32 -2.29
N PHE A 60 12.83 -4.09 -1.81
CA PHE A 60 11.77 -3.55 -2.65
C PHE A 60 12.08 -2.12 -3.07
N ARG A 61 11.83 -1.83 -4.33
CA ARG A 61 12.06 -0.52 -4.97
C ARG A 61 10.86 -0.14 -5.82
N GLY A 62 10.70 1.15 -6.03
CA GLY A 62 9.67 1.67 -6.92
C GLY A 62 9.03 2.91 -6.35
N PRO A 63 8.24 3.64 -7.17
CA PRO A 63 7.65 4.92 -6.74
C PRO A 63 6.59 4.76 -5.65
N PHE A 64 6.03 3.56 -5.47
CA PHE A 64 5.00 3.32 -4.45
C PHE A 64 5.59 2.89 -3.11
N VAL A 65 6.82 2.38 -3.11
CA VAL A 65 7.49 1.88 -1.91
C VAL A 65 8.30 3.00 -1.30
N GLN A 66 8.07 3.28 -0.04
CA GLN A 66 8.68 4.40 0.67
C GLN A 66 9.36 3.93 1.94
N GLY A 67 10.11 4.84 2.57
CA GLY A 67 10.76 4.59 3.82
C GLY A 67 12.15 3.98 3.69
N PRO A 68 12.89 3.89 4.82
CA PRO A 68 14.23 3.32 4.85
C PRO A 68 14.21 1.81 4.62
N ALA A 69 15.37 1.26 4.23
CA ALA A 69 15.50 -0.16 3.93
C ALA A 69 15.00 -1.09 5.05
N GLY A 70 15.10 -0.68 6.31
CA GLY A 70 14.65 -1.47 7.44
C GLY A 70 13.16 -1.33 7.75
N GLY A 71 12.43 -0.45 7.03
CA GLY A 71 11.01 -0.22 7.31
C GLY A 71 10.28 0.32 6.10
N ARG A 72 10.23 -0.47 5.01
CA ARG A 72 9.48 -0.10 3.81
C ARG A 72 7.98 -0.11 4.06
N PHE A 73 7.28 0.82 3.45
CA PHE A 73 5.84 0.94 3.57
C PHE A 73 5.23 1.60 2.33
N VAL A 74 3.90 1.57 2.26
CA VAL A 74 3.10 2.22 1.22
C VAL A 74 2.08 3.12 1.91
N TYR A 75 1.82 4.30 1.35
CA TYR A 75 0.79 5.20 1.85
C TYR A 75 -0.47 5.17 1.00
N ILE A 76 -1.62 5.19 1.66
CA ILE A 76 -2.91 5.49 1.04
C ILE A 76 -3.39 6.81 1.62
N ASP A 77 -3.49 7.82 0.79
CA ASP A 77 -3.95 9.15 1.19
C ASP A 77 -5.47 9.19 1.32
N ILE A 78 -5.97 9.96 2.27
CA ILE A 78 -7.37 9.92 2.70
C ILE A 78 -8.00 11.31 2.62
N GLY A 79 -9.22 11.36 2.07
CA GLY A 79 -10.03 12.58 2.05
C GLY A 79 -9.40 13.67 1.23
N ALA A 80 -9.23 14.85 1.82
CA ALA A 80 -8.66 16.00 1.12
C ALA A 80 -7.21 15.79 0.71
N CYS A 81 -6.52 14.80 1.29
CA CYS A 81 -5.16 14.46 0.93
C CYS A 81 -5.08 13.68 -0.38
N ALA A 82 -6.15 12.96 -0.74
CA ALA A 82 -6.19 12.22 -1.99
C ALA A 82 -6.27 13.22 -3.16
N GLY A 83 -5.40 13.03 -4.15
CA GLY A 83 -5.33 13.90 -5.31
C GLY A 83 -4.38 15.08 -5.17
N GLN A 84 -3.78 15.30 -4.01
CA GLN A 84 -2.78 16.35 -3.84
C GLN A 84 -1.43 15.96 -4.45
N VAL A 85 -0.69 16.98 -4.89
CA VAL A 85 0.64 16.80 -5.47
C VAL A 85 1.62 17.71 -4.72
N GLY A 86 2.78 17.16 -4.38
CA GLY A 86 3.89 17.90 -3.82
C GLY A 86 3.99 17.83 -2.31
N THR A 87 3.13 18.51 -1.58
CA THR A 87 3.22 18.60 -0.12
C THR A 87 2.67 17.34 0.55
N PRO A 88 3.41 16.72 1.49
CA PRO A 88 2.88 15.60 2.27
C PRO A 88 1.66 16.01 3.07
N CYS A 89 0.69 15.13 3.14
CA CYS A 89 -0.55 15.35 3.87
C CYS A 89 -0.61 14.39 5.06
N SER A 90 -1.19 14.84 6.18
CA SER A 90 -1.19 14.05 7.40
C SER A 90 -2.25 12.95 7.44
N ARG A 91 -3.29 13.06 6.61
CA ARG A 91 -4.36 12.06 6.54
C ARG A 91 -4.00 10.95 5.57
N ARG A 92 -3.39 9.91 6.10
CA ARG A 92 -2.93 8.78 5.30
C ARG A 92 -2.83 7.52 6.14
N LEU A 93 -3.02 6.39 5.48
CA LEU A 93 -2.84 5.07 6.06
C LEU A 93 -1.48 4.54 5.64
N LYS A 94 -0.68 4.10 6.58
CA LYS A 94 0.65 3.57 6.32
C LYS A 94 0.61 2.04 6.41
N VAL A 95 0.85 1.37 5.29
CA VAL A 95 0.83 -0.08 5.21
C VAL A 95 2.27 -0.60 5.14
N PRO A 96 2.75 -1.29 6.18
CA PRO A 96 4.13 -1.79 6.18
C PRO A 96 4.31 -3.00 5.26
N LEU A 97 5.51 -3.15 4.69
CA LEU A 97 5.86 -4.30 3.87
C LEU A 97 6.58 -5.40 4.66
N GLY A 98 6.68 -5.25 5.96
CA GLY A 98 7.29 -6.27 6.82
C GLY A 98 6.53 -7.57 6.80
N GLY A 99 7.22 -8.68 7.06
CA GLY A 99 6.60 -10.00 7.11
C GLY A 99 6.52 -10.74 5.79
N ILE A 100 6.91 -10.10 4.69
CA ILE A 100 6.98 -10.76 3.39
C ILE A 100 8.25 -11.61 3.35
N THR A 101 8.10 -12.90 3.09
CA THR A 101 9.23 -13.84 3.08
C THR A 101 9.82 -13.99 1.68
N ALA A 102 11.03 -14.53 1.60
CA ALA A 102 11.66 -14.83 0.31
C ALA A 102 10.83 -15.80 -0.52
N GLU A 103 10.17 -16.75 0.12
CA GLU A 103 9.26 -17.69 -0.56
C GLU A 103 8.08 -16.96 -1.19
N MET A 104 7.48 -16.01 -0.48
CA MET A 104 6.37 -15.21 -0.99
C MET A 104 6.82 -14.39 -2.20
N ILE A 105 8.02 -13.80 -2.13
CA ILE A 105 8.59 -13.02 -3.22
C ILE A 105 8.78 -13.90 -4.47
N ARG A 106 9.32 -15.10 -4.31
CA ARG A 106 9.51 -16.03 -5.42
C ARG A 106 8.18 -16.37 -6.10
N ARG A 107 7.16 -16.65 -5.32
CA ARG A 107 5.83 -16.97 -5.88
C ARG A 107 5.21 -15.78 -6.60
N ALA A 108 5.39 -14.59 -6.06
CA ALA A 108 4.90 -13.36 -6.68
C ALA A 108 5.65 -13.04 -7.97
N ALA A 109 6.96 -13.23 -7.99
CA ALA A 109 7.76 -13.07 -9.19
C ALA A 109 7.36 -14.05 -10.29
N ASP A 110 6.77 -15.17 -9.91
CA ASP A 110 6.32 -16.23 -10.82
C ASP A 110 4.83 -16.07 -11.22
N GLY A 111 4.24 -14.91 -10.97
CA GLY A 111 2.91 -14.54 -11.43
C GLY A 111 1.83 -14.41 -10.38
N ALA A 112 2.11 -14.76 -9.13
CA ALA A 112 1.15 -14.56 -8.05
C ALA A 112 1.11 -13.09 -7.63
N VAL A 113 0.16 -12.74 -6.77
CA VAL A 113 -0.02 -11.39 -6.23
C VAL A 113 0.19 -11.42 -4.72
N LEU A 114 0.90 -10.43 -4.20
CA LEU A 114 0.99 -10.22 -2.76
C LEU A 114 -0.16 -9.32 -2.32
N GLU A 115 -1.07 -9.85 -1.53
CA GLU A 115 -2.27 -9.15 -1.11
C GLU A 115 -2.30 -8.93 0.39
N ALA A 116 -2.70 -7.71 0.79
CA ALA A 116 -2.99 -7.38 2.18
C ALA A 116 -4.39 -6.81 2.28
N SER A 117 -5.14 -7.23 3.29
CA SER A 117 -6.45 -6.67 3.62
C SER A 117 -6.30 -5.82 4.87
N VAL A 118 -6.82 -4.60 4.83
CA VAL A 118 -6.66 -3.61 5.88
C VAL A 118 -8.03 -3.03 6.22
N ALA A 119 -8.35 -2.94 7.50
CA ALA A 119 -9.60 -2.31 7.93
C ALA A 119 -9.61 -0.84 7.54
N GLY A 120 -10.65 -0.41 6.85
CA GLY A 120 -10.79 0.97 6.39
C GLY A 120 -11.42 1.91 7.40
N THR A 121 -12.01 1.38 8.47
CA THR A 121 -12.68 2.15 9.51
C THR A 121 -11.99 1.96 10.85
N GLY A 122 -11.70 3.06 11.53
CA GLY A 122 -11.14 3.04 12.86
C GLY A 122 -12.20 2.76 13.94
N ARG A 123 -11.78 2.68 15.21
CA ARG A 123 -12.65 2.35 16.34
C ARG A 123 -13.79 3.34 16.54
N ASP A 124 -13.56 4.59 16.19
CA ASP A 124 -14.55 5.67 16.37
C ASP A 124 -15.44 5.87 15.14
N GLY A 125 -15.38 4.99 14.16
CA GLY A 125 -16.15 5.09 12.93
C GLY A 125 -15.58 6.02 11.88
N THR A 126 -14.44 6.68 12.16
CA THR A 126 -13.73 7.53 11.21
C THR A 126 -12.81 6.69 10.34
N PRO A 127 -12.31 7.23 9.21
CA PRO A 127 -11.34 6.49 8.40
C PRO A 127 -10.12 6.07 9.21
N ALA A 128 -9.70 4.82 9.05
CA ALA A 128 -8.46 4.35 9.66
C ALA A 128 -7.29 5.14 9.07
N CYS A 129 -6.41 5.62 9.92
CA CYS A 129 -5.24 6.40 9.49
C CYS A 129 -4.01 6.06 10.34
N ALA A 130 -2.87 6.65 10.00
CA ALA A 130 -1.57 6.38 10.60
C ALA A 130 -1.10 4.95 10.29
N SER A 131 -0.30 4.33 11.16
CA SER A 131 0.23 3.00 10.93
C SER A 131 -0.82 1.93 11.12
N VAL A 132 -0.86 0.97 10.22
CA VAL A 132 -1.72 -0.21 10.36
C VAL A 132 -1.15 -1.07 11.48
N LYS A 133 -1.98 -1.39 12.48
CA LYS A 133 -1.53 -2.17 13.65
C LYS A 133 -1.98 -3.61 13.61
N ASP A 134 -3.19 -3.86 13.14
CA ASP A 134 -3.83 -5.17 13.24
C ASP A 134 -4.30 -5.66 11.88
N PHE A 135 -3.36 -5.87 10.95
CA PHE A 135 -3.73 -6.56 9.72
C PHE A 135 -3.06 -7.94 9.68
N GLY A 136 -3.69 -8.87 9.00
CA GLY A 136 -3.22 -10.27 8.96
C GLY A 136 -1.95 -10.50 8.15
N GLY A 137 -1.29 -9.41 7.74
CA GLY A 137 -0.08 -9.48 6.93
C GLY A 137 -0.35 -9.69 5.45
N TRP A 138 0.72 -9.90 4.72
CA TRP A 138 0.66 -10.14 3.28
C TRP A 138 0.43 -11.62 3.01
N LYS A 139 -0.38 -11.93 2.01
CA LYS A 139 -0.66 -13.30 1.57
C LYS A 139 -0.44 -13.42 0.08
N VAL A 140 -0.02 -14.60 -0.34
CA VAL A 140 0.16 -14.90 -1.75
C VAL A 140 -1.17 -15.34 -2.33
N LYS A 141 -1.61 -14.68 -3.40
CA LYS A 141 -2.81 -15.03 -4.16
C LYS A 141 -2.45 -15.45 -5.57
N ALA A 142 -3.03 -16.53 -6.01
CA ALA A 142 -2.78 -17.03 -7.35
C ALA A 142 -3.41 -16.17 -8.44
#